data_ba94ea823610d7fdf51c68c2e61d4bf2
#
_entry.id   ba94ea823610d7fdf51c68c2e61d4bf2
#
_cell.length_a   1.000
_cell.length_b   1.000
_cell.length_c   1.000
_cell.angle_alpha   90.00
_cell.angle_beta   90.00
_cell.angle_gamma   90.00
#
_symmetry.space_group_name_H-M   'P 1'
#
loop_
_entity.id
_entity.type
_entity.pdbx_description
1 polymer ?
#
loop_
_entity_poly.entity_id
_entity_poly.type
_entity_poly.pdbx_seq_one_letter_code
_entity_poly.pdbx_strand_id
1 'polypeptide(L)'
;MIKKNHGMIVTVASFAAWLAVPNMVDYSMSKVAAHSFHEGLSAELKTRYNAPKVRTVIINQGYTKTPLFAGYNNDSPFLVPTLEPESVADAICRQIFTGRSGQVITPTFGSVLQLLQAMPHWYSYGLRAKGQNIMTNWKGRQVVKDLDAYYTDKEKTSNPEESTVLVPEAK
;
A
#
# COMPACT_ATOMS: atom_id res chain seq x y z
N MET A 1 2.04 -2.20 -23.41
CA MET A 1 0.62 -1.79 -23.19
C MET A 1 0.24 -0.65 -24.12
N ILE A 2 0.96 0.47 -24.17
CA ILE A 2 0.64 1.66 -24.97
C ILE A 2 0.45 1.31 -26.45
N LYS A 3 1.43 0.68 -27.12
CA LYS A 3 1.36 0.30 -28.54
C LYS A 3 0.13 -0.53 -28.91
N LYS A 4 -0.35 -1.37 -27.99
CA LYS A 4 -1.55 -2.24 -28.20
C LYS A 4 -2.83 -1.60 -27.68
N ASN A 5 -2.74 -0.41 -27.06
CA ASN A 5 -3.83 0.25 -26.35
C ASN A 5 -4.63 -0.75 -25.46
N HIS A 6 -3.92 -1.63 -24.77
CA HIS A 6 -4.52 -2.68 -23.93
C HIS A 6 -3.58 -3.07 -22.79
N GLY A 7 -4.16 -3.32 -21.62
CA GLY A 7 -3.48 -3.77 -20.42
C GLY A 7 -4.06 -3.14 -19.17
N MET A 8 -3.51 -3.53 -18.03
CA MET A 8 -3.89 -2.99 -16.72
C MET A 8 -2.64 -2.74 -15.88
N ILE A 9 -2.60 -1.59 -15.21
CA ILE A 9 -1.58 -1.21 -14.24
C ILE A 9 -2.25 -1.13 -12.88
N VAL A 10 -1.74 -1.88 -11.92
CA VAL A 10 -2.24 -1.91 -10.55
C VAL A 10 -1.17 -1.30 -9.64
N THR A 11 -1.53 -0.24 -8.93
CA THR A 11 -0.63 0.45 -7.98
C THR A 11 -1.10 0.20 -6.56
N VAL A 12 -0.23 -0.38 -5.74
CA VAL A 12 -0.53 -0.60 -4.32
C VAL A 12 0.00 0.56 -3.49
N ALA A 13 -0.90 1.47 -3.14
CA ALA A 13 -0.64 2.59 -2.25
C ALA A 13 -0.98 2.22 -0.78
N SER A 14 -1.54 3.12 0.00
CA SER A 14 -1.96 2.92 1.40
C SER A 14 -2.74 4.14 1.88
N PHE A 15 -3.44 4.02 3.00
CA PHE A 15 -3.95 5.16 3.76
C PHE A 15 -2.83 6.12 4.21
N ALA A 16 -1.62 5.61 4.38
CA ALA A 16 -0.44 6.43 4.66
C ALA A 16 -0.10 7.44 3.55
N ALA A 17 -0.69 7.30 2.36
CA ALA A 17 -0.62 8.32 1.31
C ALA A 17 -1.50 9.55 1.62
N TRP A 18 -2.54 9.39 2.45
CA TRP A 18 -3.44 10.48 2.82
C TRP A 18 -3.15 11.03 4.22
N LEU A 19 -2.74 10.16 5.11
CA LEU A 19 -2.43 10.50 6.49
C LEU A 19 -1.06 9.94 6.86
N ALA A 20 -0.05 10.80 6.87
CA ALA A 20 1.28 10.41 7.33
C ALA A 20 1.23 10.06 8.82
N VAL A 21 1.80 8.89 9.15
CA VAL A 21 1.85 8.37 10.51
C VAL A 21 3.24 8.65 11.10
N PRO A 22 3.34 9.18 12.33
CA PRO A 22 4.62 9.29 13.03
C PRO A 22 5.36 7.95 13.08
N ASN A 23 6.69 8.00 13.08
CA ASN A 23 7.58 6.83 13.02
C ASN A 23 7.57 6.03 11.69
N MET A 24 6.79 6.48 10.68
CA MET A 24 6.69 5.87 9.35
C MET A 24 6.75 6.92 8.24
N VAL A 25 7.57 7.94 8.40
CA VAL A 25 7.60 9.07 7.45
C VAL A 25 8.12 8.63 6.09
N ASP A 26 9.16 7.83 6.05
CA ASP A 26 9.75 7.23 4.85
C ASP A 26 8.75 6.34 4.10
N TYR A 27 8.05 5.49 4.83
CA TYR A 27 6.97 4.67 4.26
C TYR A 27 5.85 5.56 3.69
N SER A 28 5.36 6.52 4.47
CA SER A 28 4.31 7.45 4.03
C SER A 28 4.73 8.21 2.77
N MET A 29 5.97 8.72 2.73
CA MET A 29 6.54 9.38 1.56
C MET A 29 6.50 8.48 0.32
N SER A 30 6.91 7.22 0.45
CA SER A 30 6.90 6.26 -0.66
C SER A 30 5.48 6.01 -1.19
N LYS A 31 4.47 5.97 -0.30
CA LYS A 31 3.08 5.74 -0.68
C LYS A 31 2.41 6.99 -1.28
N VAL A 32 2.78 8.19 -0.84
CA VAL A 32 2.38 9.44 -1.49
C VAL A 32 2.94 9.50 -2.90
N ALA A 33 4.23 9.17 -3.08
CA ALA A 33 4.86 9.15 -4.40
C ALA A 33 4.17 8.16 -5.34
N ALA A 34 3.86 6.95 -4.87
CA ALA A 34 3.14 5.95 -5.66
C ALA A 34 1.72 6.41 -6.03
N HIS A 35 1.03 7.10 -5.13
CA HIS A 35 -0.30 7.64 -5.37
C HIS A 35 -0.27 8.72 -6.44
N SER A 36 0.60 9.72 -6.29
CA SER A 36 0.77 10.82 -7.25
C SER A 36 1.22 10.32 -8.63
N PHE A 37 2.15 9.35 -8.67
CA PHE A 37 2.53 8.68 -9.91
C PHE A 37 1.33 8.04 -10.61
N HIS A 38 0.48 7.34 -9.87
CA HIS A 38 -0.71 6.70 -10.43
C HIS A 38 -1.68 7.70 -11.06
N GLU A 39 -1.95 8.81 -10.36
CA GLU A 39 -2.85 9.87 -10.84
C GLU A 39 -2.31 10.51 -12.12
N GLY A 40 -1.04 10.90 -12.12
CA GLY A 40 -0.38 11.49 -13.29
C GLY A 40 -0.37 10.51 -14.47
N LEU A 41 0.03 9.25 -14.23
CA LEU A 41 0.08 8.24 -15.28
C LEU A 41 -1.31 7.97 -15.88
N SER A 42 -2.35 7.89 -15.06
CA SER A 42 -3.72 7.64 -15.56
C SER A 42 -4.24 8.77 -16.46
N ALA A 43 -3.84 10.01 -16.17
CA ALA A 43 -4.12 11.16 -17.03
C ALA A 43 -3.29 11.11 -18.33
N GLU A 44 -1.98 10.88 -18.24
CA GLU A 44 -1.08 10.82 -19.39
C GLU A 44 -1.43 9.70 -20.38
N LEU A 45 -1.87 8.55 -19.89
CA LEU A 45 -2.31 7.44 -20.76
C LEU A 45 -3.40 7.88 -21.75
N LYS A 46 -4.28 8.78 -21.32
CA LYS A 46 -5.34 9.33 -22.19
C LYS A 46 -4.85 10.50 -23.04
N THR A 47 -4.16 11.46 -22.42
CA THR A 47 -3.87 12.75 -23.04
C THR A 47 -2.60 12.75 -23.89
N ARG A 48 -1.54 12.10 -23.39
CA ARG A 48 -0.22 12.11 -24.04
C ARG A 48 0.01 10.87 -24.90
N TYR A 49 -0.38 9.70 -24.40
CA TYR A 49 -0.08 8.43 -25.06
C TYR A 49 -1.23 7.90 -25.94
N ASN A 50 -2.36 8.58 -25.95
CA ASN A 50 -3.56 8.17 -26.70
C ASN A 50 -3.91 6.67 -26.50
N ALA A 51 -3.78 6.20 -25.25
CA ALA A 51 -3.98 4.81 -24.89
C ALA A 51 -5.11 4.65 -23.83
N PRO A 52 -6.35 5.13 -24.13
CA PRO A 52 -7.44 5.17 -23.16
C PRO A 52 -7.96 3.79 -22.71
N LYS A 53 -7.58 2.72 -23.43
CA LYS A 53 -7.96 1.34 -23.06
C LYS A 53 -6.95 0.67 -22.15
N VAL A 54 -5.82 1.31 -21.82
CA VAL A 54 -4.97 0.88 -20.71
C VAL A 54 -5.67 1.25 -19.42
N ARG A 55 -5.98 0.27 -18.60
CA ARG A 55 -6.69 0.44 -17.33
C ARG A 55 -5.72 0.73 -16.21
N THR A 56 -6.15 1.50 -15.24
CA THR A 56 -5.37 1.82 -14.05
C THR A 56 -6.21 1.57 -12.80
N VAL A 57 -5.66 0.80 -11.87
CA VAL A 57 -6.30 0.50 -10.59
C VAL A 57 -5.35 0.90 -9.46
N ILE A 58 -5.84 1.71 -8.53
CA ILE A 58 -5.09 2.06 -7.32
C ILE A 58 -5.72 1.41 -6.10
N ILE A 59 -4.86 0.87 -5.24
CA ILE A 59 -5.25 0.21 -4.01
C ILE A 59 -4.81 1.08 -2.84
N ASN A 60 -5.76 1.56 -2.04
CA ASN A 60 -5.51 2.26 -0.80
C ASN A 60 -6.06 1.41 0.34
N GLN A 61 -5.15 0.71 1.00
CA GLN A 61 -5.48 -0.18 2.10
C GLN A 61 -5.05 0.41 3.43
N GLY A 62 -5.82 0.06 4.48
CA GLY A 62 -5.47 0.31 5.86
C GLY A 62 -4.41 -0.69 6.33
N TYR A 63 -4.26 -0.77 7.65
CA TYR A 63 -3.36 -1.72 8.26
C TYR A 63 -3.74 -3.17 7.90
N THR A 64 -2.81 -3.87 7.27
CA THR A 64 -2.96 -5.28 6.90
C THR A 64 -1.95 -6.10 7.70
N LYS A 65 -2.42 -7.17 8.32
CA LYS A 65 -1.63 -8.05 9.18
C LYS A 65 -0.57 -8.80 8.36
N THR A 66 0.61 -8.21 8.28
CA THR A 66 1.76 -8.77 7.56
C THR A 66 3.02 -8.58 8.38
N PRO A 67 4.09 -9.36 8.12
CA PRO A 67 5.38 -9.19 8.80
C PRO A 67 5.99 -7.79 8.66
N LEU A 68 5.62 -7.04 7.61
CA LEU A 68 6.07 -5.65 7.40
C LEU A 68 5.69 -4.75 8.58
N PHE A 69 4.57 -5.00 9.22
CA PHE A 69 4.02 -4.18 10.29
C PHE A 69 4.20 -4.80 11.68
N ALA A 70 5.22 -5.63 11.86
CA ALA A 70 5.59 -6.12 13.18
C ALA A 70 5.85 -4.94 14.13
N GLY A 71 5.21 -4.96 15.31
CA GLY A 71 5.29 -3.88 16.30
C GLY A 71 4.15 -2.83 16.20
N TYR A 72 3.17 -3.05 15.33
CA TYR A 72 1.98 -2.21 15.29
C TYR A 72 1.16 -2.34 16.57
N ASN A 73 0.85 -1.20 17.19
CA ASN A 73 -0.07 -1.09 18.32
C ASN A 73 -1.40 -0.54 17.84
N ASN A 74 -2.47 -1.25 18.10
CA ASN A 74 -3.81 -0.82 17.74
C ASN A 74 -4.61 -0.42 18.99
N ASP A 75 -4.50 0.83 19.37
CA ASP A 75 -5.23 1.40 20.51
C ASP A 75 -6.72 1.64 20.20
N SER A 76 -7.11 1.54 18.93
CA SER A 76 -8.47 1.82 18.47
C SER A 76 -8.92 0.87 17.36
N PRO A 77 -9.11 -0.43 17.65
CA PRO A 77 -9.43 -1.42 16.63
C PRO A 77 -10.75 -1.17 15.89
N PHE A 78 -11.65 -0.40 16.48
CA PHE A 78 -12.89 -0.01 15.83
C PHE A 78 -12.67 1.05 14.73
N LEU A 79 -11.78 2.04 14.95
CA LEU A 79 -11.47 3.10 13.98
C LEU A 79 -10.45 2.66 12.93
N VAL A 80 -9.53 1.78 13.31
CA VAL A 80 -8.49 1.27 12.41
C VAL A 80 -8.48 -0.25 12.52
N PRO A 81 -9.44 -0.95 11.91
CA PRO A 81 -9.48 -2.40 11.97
C PRO A 81 -8.25 -3.00 11.31
N THR A 82 -7.76 -4.07 11.91
CA THR A 82 -6.73 -4.91 11.29
C THR A 82 -7.37 -5.72 10.16
N LEU A 83 -6.82 -5.61 8.97
CA LEU A 83 -7.27 -6.34 7.80
C LEU A 83 -6.47 -7.64 7.66
N GLU A 84 -7.16 -8.71 7.34
CA GLU A 84 -6.50 -9.95 6.93
C GLU A 84 -6.07 -9.83 5.46
N PRO A 85 -4.87 -10.33 5.08
CA PRO A 85 -4.34 -10.24 3.71
C PRO A 85 -5.29 -10.79 2.65
N GLU A 86 -6.00 -11.86 2.96
CA GLU A 86 -6.96 -12.52 2.07
C GLU A 86 -8.12 -11.59 1.71
N SER A 87 -8.64 -10.85 2.69
CA SER A 87 -9.74 -9.89 2.48
C SER A 87 -9.32 -8.75 1.56
N VAL A 88 -8.07 -8.28 1.70
CA VAL A 88 -7.50 -7.25 0.83
C VAL A 88 -7.28 -7.81 -0.58
N ALA A 89 -6.73 -9.02 -0.68
CA ALA A 89 -6.52 -9.69 -1.96
C ALA A 89 -7.83 -9.90 -2.72
N ASP A 90 -8.88 -10.35 -2.05
CA ASP A 90 -10.21 -10.53 -2.63
C ASP A 90 -10.76 -9.22 -3.19
N ALA A 91 -10.65 -8.12 -2.44
CA ALA A 91 -11.11 -6.82 -2.89
C ALA A 91 -10.34 -6.34 -4.15
N ILE A 92 -9.03 -6.58 -4.19
CA ILE A 92 -8.19 -6.27 -5.34
C ILE A 92 -8.60 -7.13 -6.55
N CYS A 93 -8.71 -8.44 -6.37
CA CYS A 93 -9.10 -9.36 -7.44
C CYS A 93 -10.49 -9.01 -8.02
N ARG A 94 -11.46 -8.72 -7.17
CA ARG A 94 -12.79 -8.28 -7.62
C ARG A 94 -12.69 -7.06 -8.54
N GLN A 95 -11.90 -6.03 -8.17
CA GLN A 95 -11.72 -4.86 -9.02
C GLN A 95 -11.03 -5.20 -10.34
N ILE A 96 -9.97 -6.01 -10.31
CA ILE A 96 -9.23 -6.44 -11.50
C ILE A 96 -10.13 -7.18 -12.46
N PHE A 97 -10.95 -8.11 -11.97
CA PHE A 97 -11.87 -8.90 -12.79
C PHE A 97 -13.00 -8.08 -13.42
N THR A 98 -13.29 -6.87 -12.92
CA THR A 98 -14.22 -5.96 -13.63
C THR A 98 -13.67 -5.51 -14.99
N GLY A 99 -12.36 -5.59 -15.21
CA GLY A 99 -11.69 -5.05 -16.39
C GLY A 99 -11.76 -3.53 -16.50
N ARG A 100 -12.13 -2.81 -15.43
CA ARG A 100 -12.32 -1.36 -15.40
C ARG A 100 -11.23 -0.68 -14.55
N SER A 101 -10.89 0.54 -14.94
CA SER A 101 -10.12 1.43 -14.05
C SER A 101 -10.91 1.74 -12.79
N GLY A 102 -10.22 1.94 -11.67
CA GLY A 102 -10.90 2.25 -10.42
C GLY A 102 -9.96 2.37 -9.23
N GLN A 103 -10.56 2.61 -8.09
CA GLN A 103 -9.88 2.70 -6.80
C GLN A 103 -10.47 1.67 -5.85
N VAL A 104 -9.62 0.91 -5.19
CA VAL A 104 -9.98 -0.01 -4.11
C VAL A 104 -9.58 0.63 -2.79
N ILE A 105 -10.55 0.84 -1.90
CA ILE A 105 -10.34 1.38 -0.56
C ILE A 105 -10.80 0.33 0.44
N THR A 106 -9.87 -0.17 1.25
CA THR A 106 -10.17 -1.18 2.27
C THR A 106 -9.60 -0.78 3.63
N PRO A 107 -10.45 -0.66 4.66
CA PRO A 107 -11.91 -0.70 4.66
C PRO A 107 -12.52 0.53 3.98
N THR A 108 -13.75 0.39 3.46
CA THR A 108 -14.39 1.42 2.63
C THR A 108 -14.55 2.77 3.35
N PHE A 109 -14.78 2.78 4.65
CA PHE A 109 -14.89 4.03 5.42
C PHE A 109 -13.57 4.83 5.43
N GLY A 110 -12.45 4.21 5.10
CA GLY A 110 -11.15 4.89 4.95
C GLY A 110 -11.16 5.98 3.89
N SER A 111 -12.17 6.02 3.00
CA SER A 111 -12.38 7.12 2.06
C SER A 111 -12.49 8.49 2.74
N VAL A 112 -12.98 8.54 3.98
CA VAL A 112 -13.04 9.77 4.78
C VAL A 112 -11.65 10.36 5.04
N LEU A 113 -10.59 9.54 5.06
CA LEU A 113 -9.22 10.01 5.25
C LEU A 113 -8.74 10.93 4.12
N GLN A 114 -9.32 10.82 2.93
CA GLN A 114 -9.02 11.74 1.81
C GLN A 114 -9.43 13.18 2.15
N LEU A 115 -10.53 13.36 2.90
CA LEU A 115 -11.00 14.67 3.30
C LEU A 115 -10.03 15.37 4.26
N LEU A 116 -9.20 14.61 4.98
CA LEU A 116 -8.22 15.20 5.89
C LEU A 116 -7.14 16.01 5.17
N GLN A 117 -6.90 15.73 3.90
CA GLN A 117 -5.97 16.51 3.09
C GLN A 117 -6.50 17.91 2.77
N ALA A 118 -7.83 18.07 2.73
CA ALA A 118 -8.48 19.35 2.50
C ALA A 118 -8.66 20.17 3.78
N MET A 119 -8.38 19.58 4.96
CA MET A 119 -8.55 20.28 6.24
C MET A 119 -7.40 21.26 6.50
N PRO A 120 -7.63 22.33 7.28
CA PRO A 120 -6.59 23.26 7.70
C PRO A 120 -5.43 22.53 8.37
N HIS A 121 -4.21 23.03 8.16
CA HIS A 121 -2.97 22.39 8.64
C HIS A 121 -2.98 22.11 10.14
N TRP A 122 -3.48 23.06 10.97
CA TRP A 122 -3.54 22.91 12.42
C TRP A 122 -4.41 21.71 12.85
N TYR A 123 -5.52 21.47 12.15
CA TYR A 123 -6.39 20.33 12.44
C TYR A 123 -5.72 19.01 12.06
N SER A 124 -5.23 18.92 10.83
CA SER A 124 -4.56 17.72 10.32
C SER A 124 -3.27 17.40 11.09
N TYR A 125 -2.55 18.42 11.59
CA TYR A 125 -1.39 18.26 12.47
C TYR A 125 -1.81 17.65 13.82
N GLY A 126 -2.85 18.19 14.46
CA GLY A 126 -3.33 17.66 15.74
C GLY A 126 -3.78 16.19 15.65
N LEU A 127 -4.39 15.82 14.52
CA LEU A 127 -4.80 14.44 14.29
C LEU A 127 -3.59 13.50 14.10
N ARG A 128 -2.57 13.94 13.33
CA ARG A 128 -1.33 13.16 13.15
C ARG A 128 -0.59 12.98 14.46
N ALA A 129 -0.50 14.02 15.29
CA ALA A 129 0.17 13.96 16.58
C ALA A 129 -0.46 12.92 17.52
N LYS A 130 -1.77 12.71 17.46
CA LYS A 130 -2.46 11.64 18.23
C LYS A 130 -2.04 10.23 17.81
N GLY A 131 -1.55 10.06 16.59
CA GLY A 131 -1.06 8.78 16.07
C GLY A 131 0.36 8.40 16.50
N GLN A 132 1.00 9.17 17.39
CA GLN A 132 2.41 8.97 17.77
C GLN A 132 2.72 7.58 18.36
N ASN A 133 1.74 6.93 18.99
CA ASN A 133 1.93 5.64 19.65
C ASN A 133 1.68 4.43 18.73
N ILE A 134 1.12 4.65 17.54
CA ILE A 134 0.68 3.56 16.65
C ILE A 134 1.87 2.70 16.19
N MET A 135 3.02 3.32 15.90
CA MET A 135 4.19 2.66 15.30
C MET A 135 5.48 2.85 16.12
N THR A 136 5.37 2.99 17.44
CA THR A 136 6.54 3.20 18.32
C THR A 136 7.55 2.06 18.26
N ASN A 137 7.09 0.83 18.10
CA ASN A 137 7.92 -0.37 18.05
C ASN A 137 8.07 -0.94 16.62
N TRP A 138 7.71 -0.15 15.61
CA TRP A 138 7.85 -0.59 14.24
C TRP A 138 9.32 -0.65 13.82
N LYS A 139 9.76 -1.84 13.44
CA LYS A 139 11.15 -2.09 13.03
C LYS A 139 11.36 -1.93 11.52
N GLY A 140 10.28 -1.73 10.77
CA GLY A 140 10.33 -1.70 9.32
C GLY A 140 10.67 -3.06 8.70
N ARG A 141 10.89 -3.06 7.40
CA ARG A 141 11.37 -4.24 6.69
C ARG A 141 12.88 -4.39 6.97
N GLN A 142 13.29 -5.57 7.39
CA GLN A 142 14.73 -5.85 7.52
C GLN A 142 15.41 -5.70 6.16
N VAL A 143 16.49 -4.93 6.14
CA VAL A 143 17.32 -4.79 4.94
C VAL A 143 18.02 -6.13 4.70
N VAL A 144 17.87 -6.69 3.51
CA VAL A 144 18.64 -7.85 3.08
C VAL A 144 20.10 -7.41 3.00
N LYS A 145 20.93 -7.92 3.90
CA LYS A 145 22.34 -7.53 4.01
C LYS A 145 23.20 -8.11 2.88
N ASP A 146 22.78 -9.25 2.35
CA ASP A 146 23.47 -9.95 1.26
C ASP A 146 22.44 -10.39 0.23
N LEU A 147 22.39 -9.67 -0.87
CA LEU A 147 21.45 -9.93 -1.97
C LEU A 147 21.80 -11.24 -2.70
N ASP A 148 23.07 -11.54 -2.86
CA ASP A 148 23.50 -12.72 -3.60
C ASP A 148 23.18 -14.00 -2.82
N ALA A 149 23.44 -14.00 -1.50
CA ALA A 149 23.03 -15.09 -0.63
C ALA A 149 21.51 -15.26 -0.61
N TYR A 150 20.75 -14.16 -0.57
CA TYR A 150 19.28 -14.18 -0.58
C TYR A 150 18.72 -14.80 -1.87
N TYR A 151 19.25 -14.44 -3.03
CA TYR A 151 18.79 -14.99 -4.31
C TYR A 151 19.24 -16.43 -4.53
N THR A 152 20.44 -16.78 -4.10
CA THR A 152 20.98 -18.17 -4.19
C THR A 152 20.17 -19.12 -3.31
N ASP A 153 19.75 -18.68 -2.12
CA ASP A 153 18.93 -19.49 -1.21
C ASP A 153 17.49 -19.66 -1.77
N LYS A 154 16.97 -18.62 -2.40
CA LYS A 154 15.66 -18.64 -3.05
C LYS A 154 15.61 -19.57 -4.28
N GLU A 155 16.69 -19.65 -5.04
CA GLU A 155 16.82 -20.61 -6.15
C GLU A 155 16.88 -22.07 -5.65
N LYS A 156 17.50 -22.30 -4.49
CA LYS A 156 17.56 -23.64 -3.86
C LYS A 156 16.22 -24.07 -3.23
N THR A 157 15.39 -23.13 -2.79
CA THR A 157 14.09 -23.37 -2.13
C THR A 157 12.89 -23.22 -3.06
N SER A 158 13.07 -23.15 -4.38
CA SER A 158 11.98 -23.03 -5.35
C SER A 158 11.13 -24.30 -5.46
N ASN A 159 10.48 -24.66 -4.36
CA ASN A 159 9.31 -25.50 -4.35
C ASN A 159 8.08 -24.57 -4.46
N PRO A 160 7.14 -24.76 -5.41
CA PRO A 160 6.06 -23.81 -5.71
C PRO A 160 5.07 -23.59 -4.56
N GLU A 161 5.16 -24.33 -3.46
CA GLU A 161 4.19 -24.27 -2.35
C GLU A 161 4.62 -23.41 -1.15
N GLU A 162 5.84 -22.89 -1.11
CA GLU A 162 6.34 -22.10 0.04
C GLU A 162 6.87 -20.71 -0.35
N SER A 163 6.09 -19.89 -1.03
CA SER A 163 6.43 -18.47 -1.22
C SER A 163 6.03 -17.61 -0.01
N THR A 164 6.27 -18.12 1.18
CA THR A 164 6.18 -17.31 2.41
C THR A 164 7.56 -16.72 2.66
N VAL A 165 7.66 -15.39 2.60
CA VAL A 165 8.88 -14.65 2.96
C VAL A 165 9.23 -14.98 4.40
N LEU A 166 10.19 -15.87 4.62
CA LEU A 166 10.71 -16.18 5.95
C LEU A 166 11.43 -14.93 6.48
N VAL A 167 10.80 -14.29 7.47
CA VAL A 167 11.46 -13.30 8.31
C VAL A 167 12.24 -14.09 9.37
N PRO A 168 13.58 -14.02 9.42
CA PRO A 168 14.33 -14.69 10.48
C PRO A 168 13.94 -14.09 11.82
N GLU A 169 13.59 -14.96 12.77
CA GLU A 169 13.36 -14.56 14.16
C GLU A 169 14.62 -13.94 14.73
N ALA A 170 14.48 -12.74 15.30
CA ALA A 170 15.56 -12.09 16.03
C ALA A 170 15.80 -12.86 17.35
N LYS A 171 17.02 -13.36 17.54
CA LYS A 171 17.54 -13.76 18.84
C LYS A 171 17.88 -12.54 19.68
#